data_9f6ae1b29a7e8618c863191972403bef
#
_entry.id   9f6ae1b29a7e8618c863191972403bef
#
_cell.length_a   1.000
_cell.length_b   1.000
_cell.length_c   1.000
_cell.angle_alpha   90.00
_cell.angle_beta   90.00
_cell.angle_gamma   90.00
#
_symmetry.space_group_name_H-M   'P 1'
#
loop_
_entity.id
_entity.type
_entity.pdbx_description
1 polymer ?
#
loop_
_entity_poly.entity_id
_entity_poly.type
_entity_poly.pdbx_seq_one_letter_code
_entity_poly.pdbx_strand_id
1 'polypeptide(L)'
;MPRVCGNGVVFEASELAVELMCLRACPPDNKRSVERIFMCELFIKADKELWQSRSKSVRINNVVTSVRLENFYWETLDEIAFRDGLSVTGLIRRLYLESIEEGHNIGSFTSFLRVCCSRYLSLAADGNLDRRSVAAISELDAGKVLAQETISRDKRKLLYAEVEG
;
A
#
# COMPACT_ATOMS: atom_id res chain seq x y z
N MET A 1 36.84 3.90 9.50
CA MET A 1 37.50 2.59 9.68
C MET A 1 36.40 1.56 9.86
N PRO A 2 36.21 0.59 8.99
CA PRO A 2 35.18 -0.42 9.11
C PRO A 2 35.57 -1.42 10.19
N ARG A 3 34.64 -1.78 11.08
CA ARG A 3 34.84 -2.84 12.06
C ARG A 3 34.44 -4.18 11.42
N VAL A 4 35.35 -5.11 11.42
CA VAL A 4 35.18 -6.48 10.93
C VAL A 4 34.61 -7.32 12.07
N CYS A 5 33.40 -7.85 11.92
CA CYS A 5 32.91 -8.96 12.75
C CYS A 5 33.18 -10.28 12.01
N GLY A 6 33.61 -11.28 12.75
CA GLY A 6 34.31 -12.48 12.33
C GLY A 6 33.60 -13.47 11.41
N ASN A 7 33.11 -13.10 10.25
CA ASN A 7 32.72 -13.98 9.14
C ASN A 7 32.82 -13.30 7.76
N GLY A 8 33.66 -12.27 7.61
CA GLY A 8 34.08 -11.80 6.28
C GLY A 8 33.01 -11.13 5.40
N VAL A 9 31.88 -10.72 5.93
CA VAL A 9 30.84 -10.01 5.19
C VAL A 9 30.93 -8.53 5.52
N VAL A 10 31.17 -7.71 4.49
CA VAL A 10 31.21 -6.26 4.61
C VAL A 10 29.79 -5.75 4.38
N PHE A 11 29.17 -5.16 5.40
CA PHE A 11 27.85 -4.54 5.30
C PHE A 11 27.98 -3.02 5.13
N GLU A 12 27.24 -2.46 4.17
CA GLU A 12 27.09 -1.01 4.04
C GLU A 12 26.23 -0.44 5.18
N ALA A 13 26.53 0.80 5.59
CA ALA A 13 25.94 1.46 6.77
C ALA A 13 24.41 1.60 6.73
N SER A 14 23.78 1.40 5.58
CA SER A 14 22.32 1.42 5.40
C SER A 14 21.61 0.17 5.92
N GLU A 15 22.28 -0.99 5.94
CA GLU A 15 21.67 -2.26 6.40
C GLU A 15 21.66 -2.38 7.92
N LEU A 16 22.66 -1.80 8.59
CA LEU A 16 22.72 -1.80 10.06
C LEU A 16 21.59 -1.00 10.72
N ALA A 17 21.07 0.02 10.04
CA ALA A 17 19.98 0.83 10.58
C ALA A 17 18.63 0.07 10.59
N VAL A 18 18.42 -0.80 9.61
CA VAL A 18 17.20 -1.62 9.52
C VAL A 18 17.23 -2.75 10.56
N GLU A 19 18.40 -3.33 10.78
CA GLU A 19 18.57 -4.42 11.75
C GLU A 19 18.41 -3.92 13.21
N LEU A 20 18.91 -2.71 13.51
CA LEU A 20 18.74 -2.05 14.81
C LEU A 20 17.28 -1.60 15.07
N MET A 21 16.53 -1.23 14.05
CA MET A 21 15.10 -0.90 14.20
C MET A 21 14.26 -2.14 14.46
N CYS A 22 14.57 -3.28 13.83
CA CYS A 22 13.88 -4.54 14.09
C CYS A 22 14.15 -5.10 15.50
N LEU A 23 15.38 -4.92 16.04
CA LEU A 23 15.74 -5.39 17.38
C LEU A 23 15.08 -4.56 18.52
N ARG A 24 14.66 -3.32 18.23
CA ARG A 24 13.98 -2.48 19.24
C ARG A 24 12.46 -2.65 19.28
N ALA A 25 11.87 -3.24 18.24
CA ALA A 25 10.41 -3.41 18.15
C ALA A 25 9.91 -4.78 18.65
N CYS A 26 10.81 -5.72 19.00
CA CYS A 26 10.41 -7.02 19.54
C CYS A 26 10.62 -7.06 21.07
N PRO A 27 9.57 -7.22 21.88
CA PRO A 27 9.72 -7.41 23.32
C PRO A 27 10.41 -8.77 23.60
N PRO A 28 11.32 -8.87 24.59
CA PRO A 28 11.94 -10.13 24.95
C PRO A 28 10.97 -10.98 25.80
N ASP A 29 10.95 -12.25 25.46
CA ASP A 29 10.48 -13.39 26.24
C ASP A 29 9.03 -13.83 26.22
N ASN A 30 8.85 -14.97 25.54
CA ASN A 30 8.20 -16.11 26.18
C ASN A 30 8.75 -17.44 25.58
N LYS A 31 9.37 -18.26 26.41
CA LYS A 31 9.89 -19.60 26.09
C LYS A 31 8.74 -20.57 25.75
N ARG A 32 8.23 -20.52 24.55
CA ARG A 32 7.62 -21.65 23.84
C ARG A 32 8.35 -21.74 22.52
N SER A 33 8.86 -22.91 22.20
CA SER A 33 9.41 -23.29 20.90
C SER A 33 8.29 -23.25 19.83
N VAL A 34 7.80 -22.07 19.59
CA VAL A 34 7.01 -21.73 18.41
C VAL A 34 8.06 -21.39 17.37
N GLU A 35 8.10 -22.13 16.26
CA GLU A 35 8.79 -21.68 15.06
C GLU A 35 8.47 -20.19 14.92
N ARG A 36 9.50 -19.34 15.06
CA ARG A 36 9.32 -17.90 14.92
C ARG A 36 8.88 -17.67 13.49
N ILE A 37 7.60 -17.58 13.25
CA ILE A 37 7.08 -16.99 12.03
C ILE A 37 7.49 -15.54 12.12
N PHE A 38 8.62 -15.21 11.49
CA PHE A 38 9.08 -13.84 11.40
C PHE A 38 8.10 -13.10 10.50
N MET A 39 7.09 -12.47 11.08
CA MET A 39 6.18 -11.61 10.34
C MET A 39 6.96 -10.61 9.47
N CYS A 40 8.10 -10.14 9.96
CA CYS A 40 9.02 -9.29 9.21
C CYS A 40 9.55 -9.94 7.92
N GLU A 41 9.80 -11.28 7.91
CA GLU A 41 10.27 -11.96 6.70
C GLU A 41 9.28 -11.87 5.54
N LEU A 42 7.99 -12.01 5.84
CA LEU A 42 6.94 -11.90 4.83
C LEU A 42 7.01 -10.55 4.09
N PHE A 43 7.29 -9.48 4.81
CA PHE A 43 7.34 -8.14 4.23
C PHE A 43 8.72 -7.79 3.67
N ILE A 44 9.79 -8.12 4.41
CA ILE A 44 11.17 -7.73 4.05
C ILE A 44 11.74 -8.54 2.89
N LYS A 45 11.33 -9.83 2.76
CA LYS A 45 11.76 -10.71 1.65
C LYS A 45 10.93 -10.53 0.37
N ALA A 46 9.98 -9.61 0.35
CA ALA A 46 9.28 -9.26 -0.87
C ALA A 46 10.25 -8.74 -1.93
N ASP A 47 9.86 -8.85 -3.20
CA ASP A 47 10.70 -8.40 -4.32
C ASP A 47 11.13 -6.94 -4.13
N LYS A 48 12.44 -6.72 -4.21
CA LYS A 48 13.04 -5.38 -4.04
C LYS A 48 12.53 -4.37 -5.06
N GLU A 49 12.09 -4.80 -6.24
CA GLU A 49 11.49 -3.94 -7.24
C GLU A 49 10.21 -3.26 -6.76
N LEU A 50 9.44 -3.90 -5.89
CA LEU A 50 8.21 -3.33 -5.34
C LEU A 50 8.47 -2.03 -4.57
N TRP A 51 9.63 -1.92 -3.93
CA TRP A 51 10.03 -0.76 -3.11
C TRP A 51 10.67 0.36 -3.91
N GLN A 52 11.10 0.09 -5.14
CA GLN A 52 11.73 1.11 -5.98
C GLN A 52 10.72 2.18 -6.37
N SER A 53 11.10 3.44 -6.18
CA SER A 53 10.25 4.57 -6.55
C SER A 53 10.54 5.00 -8.00
N ARG A 54 9.47 5.20 -8.77
CA ARG A 54 9.53 5.81 -10.11
C ARG A 54 8.71 7.10 -10.15
N SER A 55 9.19 8.07 -10.95
CA SER A 55 8.45 9.31 -11.20
C SER A 55 7.83 9.27 -12.60
N LYS A 56 6.57 9.64 -12.69
CA LYS A 56 5.88 9.89 -13.98
C LYS A 56 5.34 11.32 -13.98
N SER A 57 5.47 12.01 -15.12
CA SER A 57 4.88 13.33 -15.32
C SER A 57 3.41 13.16 -15.72
N VAL A 58 2.53 13.82 -15.02
CA VAL A 58 1.09 13.84 -15.28
C VAL A 58 0.64 15.26 -15.53
N ARG A 59 -0.11 15.49 -16.61
CA ARG A 59 -0.70 16.80 -16.88
C ARG A 59 -2.09 16.88 -16.29
N ILE A 60 -2.26 17.80 -15.33
CA ILE A 60 -3.53 18.05 -14.64
C ILE A 60 -3.85 19.54 -14.84
N ASN A 61 -5.01 19.85 -15.39
CA ASN A 61 -5.46 21.26 -15.65
C ASN A 61 -4.36 22.14 -16.28
N ASN A 62 -3.70 21.65 -17.33
CA ASN A 62 -2.59 22.30 -18.04
C ASN A 62 -1.28 22.46 -17.23
N VAL A 63 -1.23 22.02 -16.00
CA VAL A 63 -0.01 21.99 -15.18
C VAL A 63 0.62 20.61 -15.24
N VAL A 64 1.92 20.54 -15.50
CA VAL A 64 2.69 19.30 -15.46
C VAL A 64 3.14 19.08 -14.03
N THR A 65 2.68 17.98 -13.43
CA THR A 65 3.04 17.57 -12.07
C THR A 65 3.83 16.27 -12.12
N SER A 66 4.91 16.19 -11.39
CA SER A 66 5.67 14.94 -11.22
C SER A 66 5.10 14.16 -10.04
N VAL A 67 4.64 12.94 -10.31
CA VAL A 67 4.15 12.01 -9.29
C VAL A 67 5.19 10.93 -9.08
N ARG A 68 5.72 10.81 -7.85
CA ARG A 68 6.67 9.79 -7.45
C ARG A 68 6.01 8.78 -6.53
N LEU A 69 5.96 7.52 -6.98
CA LEU A 69 5.39 6.40 -6.25
C LEU A 69 6.30 5.18 -6.35
N GLU A 70 6.19 4.27 -5.41
CA GLU A 70 6.78 2.95 -5.45
C GLU A 70 6.16 2.11 -6.56
N ASN A 71 6.92 1.16 -7.12
CA ASN A 71 6.44 0.30 -8.21
C ASN A 71 5.16 -0.45 -7.83
N PHE A 72 5.04 -0.92 -6.60
CA PHE A 72 3.84 -1.56 -6.07
C PHE A 72 2.57 -0.73 -6.32
N TYR A 73 2.63 0.57 -6.08
CA TYR A 73 1.48 1.46 -6.32
C TYR A 73 1.28 1.77 -7.80
N TRP A 74 2.36 1.84 -8.59
CA TRP A 74 2.24 1.98 -10.04
C TRP A 74 1.53 0.78 -10.67
N GLU A 75 1.88 -0.45 -10.27
CA GLU A 75 1.23 -1.68 -10.73
C GLU A 75 -0.25 -1.73 -10.30
N THR A 76 -0.54 -1.31 -9.08
CA THR A 76 -1.94 -1.22 -8.61
C THR A 76 -2.74 -0.19 -9.40
N LEU A 77 -2.17 0.98 -9.72
CA LEU A 77 -2.81 1.98 -10.57
C LEU A 77 -2.98 1.49 -12.01
N ASP A 78 -2.01 0.74 -12.56
CA ASP A 78 -2.11 0.11 -13.87
C ASP A 78 -3.29 -0.89 -13.90
N GLU A 79 -3.45 -1.71 -12.86
CA GLU A 79 -4.57 -2.66 -12.72
C GLU A 79 -5.93 -1.93 -12.66
N ILE A 80 -6.05 -0.89 -11.84
CA ILE A 80 -7.27 -0.09 -11.72
C ILE A 80 -7.62 0.57 -13.05
N ALA A 81 -6.63 1.19 -13.71
CA ALA A 81 -6.81 1.87 -14.99
C ALA A 81 -7.22 0.91 -16.10
N PHE A 82 -6.60 -0.28 -16.15
CA PHE A 82 -6.92 -1.32 -17.12
C PHE A 82 -8.40 -1.73 -17.07
N ARG A 83 -8.96 -1.90 -15.86
CA ARG A 83 -10.36 -2.29 -15.67
C ARG A 83 -11.35 -1.27 -16.25
N ASP A 84 -11.03 0.01 -16.17
CA ASP A 84 -11.86 1.10 -16.68
C ASP A 84 -11.47 1.54 -18.11
N GLY A 85 -10.58 0.79 -18.79
CA GLY A 85 -10.12 1.13 -20.14
C GLY A 85 -9.36 2.45 -20.22
N LEU A 86 -8.75 2.89 -19.11
CA LEU A 86 -8.01 4.13 -18.99
C LEU A 86 -6.49 3.92 -19.06
N SER A 87 -5.76 4.95 -19.47
CA SER A 87 -4.34 5.03 -19.16
C SER A 87 -4.15 5.41 -17.69
N VAL A 88 -3.03 5.01 -17.07
CA VAL A 88 -2.70 5.41 -15.68
C VAL A 88 -2.73 6.92 -15.48
N THR A 89 -2.21 7.69 -16.45
CA THR A 89 -2.25 9.15 -16.39
C THR A 89 -3.68 9.69 -16.50
N GLY A 90 -4.54 9.01 -17.27
CA GLY A 90 -5.97 9.30 -17.37
C GLY A 90 -6.69 9.05 -16.04
N LEU A 91 -6.44 7.89 -15.41
CA LEU A 91 -6.96 7.55 -14.09
C LEU A 91 -6.53 8.59 -13.04
N ILE A 92 -5.23 8.90 -12.97
CA ILE A 92 -4.70 9.87 -12.00
C ILE A 92 -5.34 11.23 -12.15
N ARG A 93 -5.54 11.69 -13.40
CA ARG A 93 -6.22 12.95 -13.68
C ARG A 93 -7.68 12.92 -13.22
N ARG A 94 -8.39 11.82 -13.47
CA ARG A 94 -9.78 11.65 -13.07
C ARG A 94 -9.91 11.66 -11.54
N LEU A 95 -9.10 10.88 -10.83
CA LEU A 95 -9.07 10.85 -9.37
C LEU A 95 -8.80 12.24 -8.77
N TYR A 96 -7.91 13.03 -9.39
CA TYR A 96 -7.64 14.38 -8.95
C TYR A 96 -8.85 15.30 -9.10
N LEU A 97 -9.52 15.27 -10.26
CA LEU A 97 -10.68 16.11 -10.54
C LEU A 97 -11.85 15.75 -9.62
N GLU A 98 -12.18 14.48 -9.51
CA GLU A 98 -13.24 13.98 -8.63
C GLU A 98 -12.99 14.35 -7.16
N SER A 99 -11.73 14.28 -6.71
CA SER A 99 -11.38 14.64 -5.33
C SER A 99 -11.59 16.14 -5.04
N ILE A 100 -11.38 17.00 -6.01
CA ILE A 100 -11.67 18.45 -5.86
C ILE A 100 -13.17 18.70 -5.83
N GLU A 101 -13.93 18.02 -6.69
CA GLU A 101 -15.40 18.12 -6.74
C GLU A 101 -16.04 17.70 -5.40
N GLU A 102 -15.50 16.67 -4.76
CA GLU A 102 -15.90 16.22 -3.42
C GLU A 102 -15.37 17.12 -2.27
N GLY A 103 -14.63 18.17 -2.57
CA GLY A 103 -14.12 19.11 -1.59
C GLY A 103 -12.98 18.58 -0.73
N HIS A 104 -12.29 17.53 -1.15
CA HIS A 104 -11.15 17.00 -0.42
C HIS A 104 -9.96 17.97 -0.48
N ASN A 105 -9.48 18.38 0.70
CA ASN A 105 -8.20 19.08 0.80
C ASN A 105 -7.05 18.07 0.70
N ILE A 106 -6.55 17.86 -0.51
CA ILE A 106 -5.44 16.93 -0.76
C ILE A 106 -4.12 17.64 -0.43
N GLY A 107 -3.67 17.53 0.82
CA GLY A 107 -2.38 18.09 1.24
C GLY A 107 -1.19 17.48 0.48
N SER A 108 -1.22 16.16 0.24
CA SER A 108 -0.21 15.44 -0.55
C SER A 108 -0.89 14.52 -1.55
N PHE A 109 -0.81 14.87 -2.82
CA PHE A 109 -1.43 14.09 -3.89
C PHE A 109 -0.84 12.67 -4.00
N THR A 110 0.45 12.51 -3.77
CA THR A 110 1.12 11.20 -3.73
C THR A 110 0.57 10.33 -2.60
N SER A 111 0.33 10.89 -1.42
CA SER A 111 -0.29 10.18 -0.30
C SER A 111 -1.73 9.78 -0.62
N PHE A 112 -2.49 10.66 -1.26
CA PHE A 112 -3.84 10.37 -1.72
C PHE A 112 -3.87 9.16 -2.66
N LEU A 113 -2.98 9.10 -3.66
CA LEU A 113 -2.90 7.97 -4.58
C LEU A 113 -2.54 6.65 -3.87
N ARG A 114 -1.63 6.68 -2.87
CA ARG A 114 -1.34 5.50 -2.05
C ARG A 114 -2.58 5.01 -1.30
N VAL A 115 -3.35 5.93 -0.73
CA VAL A 115 -4.61 5.60 -0.03
C VAL A 115 -5.61 4.98 -1.00
N CYS A 116 -5.78 5.52 -2.21
CA CYS A 116 -6.65 4.94 -3.24
C CYS A 116 -6.25 3.50 -3.59
N CYS A 117 -4.96 3.25 -3.83
CA CYS A 117 -4.44 1.92 -4.11
C CYS A 117 -4.65 0.96 -2.92
N SER A 118 -4.30 1.38 -1.72
CA SER A 118 -4.45 0.56 -0.51
C SER A 118 -5.91 0.24 -0.24
N ARG A 119 -6.80 1.19 -0.48
CA ARG A 119 -8.24 1.01 -0.35
C ARG A 119 -8.79 0.01 -1.38
N TYR A 120 -8.36 0.11 -2.64
CA TYR A 120 -8.71 -0.86 -3.67
C TYR A 120 -8.32 -2.29 -3.25
N LEU A 121 -7.09 -2.49 -2.77
CA LEU A 121 -6.60 -3.78 -2.29
C LEU A 121 -7.37 -4.27 -1.05
N SER A 122 -7.72 -3.37 -0.12
CA SER A 122 -8.53 -3.70 1.06
C SER A 122 -9.93 -4.17 0.67
N LEU A 123 -10.59 -3.48 -0.26
CA LEU A 123 -11.90 -3.88 -0.78
C LEU A 123 -11.86 -5.27 -1.42
N ALA A 124 -10.78 -5.56 -2.15
CA ALA A 124 -10.57 -6.88 -2.76
C ALA A 124 -10.32 -7.96 -1.69
N ALA A 125 -9.50 -7.67 -0.67
CA ALA A 125 -9.21 -8.58 0.44
C ALA A 125 -10.46 -8.91 1.28
N ASP A 126 -11.35 -7.93 1.46
CA ASP A 126 -12.61 -8.09 2.17
C ASP A 126 -13.71 -8.77 1.32
N GLY A 127 -13.44 -9.09 0.04
CA GLY A 127 -14.41 -9.65 -0.88
C GLY A 127 -15.49 -8.66 -1.37
N ASN A 128 -15.32 -7.38 -1.11
CA ASN A 128 -16.24 -6.33 -1.55
C ASN A 128 -16.01 -5.93 -3.01
N LEU A 129 -14.89 -6.36 -3.57
CA LEU A 129 -14.49 -6.16 -4.95
C LEU A 129 -13.80 -7.43 -5.45
N ASP A 130 -14.26 -7.99 -6.57
CA ASP A 130 -13.58 -9.12 -7.19
C ASP A 130 -12.40 -8.62 -8.03
N ARG A 131 -11.19 -8.86 -7.56
CA ARG A 131 -9.95 -8.50 -8.24
C ARG A 131 -9.72 -9.30 -9.53
N ARG A 132 -10.31 -10.48 -9.65
CA ARG A 132 -10.19 -11.34 -10.84
C ARG A 132 -11.17 -10.94 -11.95
N SER A 133 -12.17 -10.14 -11.61
CA SER A 133 -13.12 -9.62 -12.57
C SER A 133 -12.47 -8.56 -13.46
N VAL A 134 -12.77 -8.60 -14.74
CA VAL A 134 -12.42 -7.55 -15.72
C VAL A 134 -13.50 -6.47 -15.81
N ALA A 135 -14.58 -6.57 -15.03
CA ALA A 135 -15.63 -5.57 -15.00
C ALA A 135 -15.08 -4.21 -14.57
N ALA A 136 -15.55 -3.16 -15.23
CA ALA A 136 -15.14 -1.79 -14.91
C ALA A 136 -15.49 -1.43 -13.46
N ILE A 137 -14.57 -0.74 -12.79
CA ILE A 137 -14.80 -0.27 -11.41
C ILE A 137 -15.86 0.83 -11.40
N SER A 138 -15.90 1.65 -12.44
CA SER A 138 -16.90 2.71 -12.62
C SER A 138 -18.34 2.20 -12.77
N GLU A 139 -18.56 0.91 -13.09
CA GLU A 139 -19.89 0.30 -13.18
C GLU A 139 -20.38 -0.27 -11.83
N LEU A 140 -19.52 -0.31 -10.81
CA LEU A 140 -19.90 -0.80 -9.50
C LEU A 140 -20.81 0.20 -8.80
N ASP A 141 -21.80 -0.33 -8.08
CA ASP A 141 -22.64 0.47 -7.17
C ASP A 141 -21.80 0.96 -5.98
N ALA A 142 -21.32 2.20 -6.08
CA ALA A 142 -20.48 2.81 -5.07
C ALA A 142 -21.14 2.83 -3.69
N GLY A 143 -22.47 3.11 -3.62
CA GLY A 143 -23.19 3.13 -2.37
C GLY A 143 -23.20 1.78 -1.68
N LYS A 144 -23.41 0.70 -2.43
CA LYS A 144 -23.38 -0.67 -1.93
C LYS A 144 -21.98 -1.08 -1.46
N VAL A 145 -20.95 -0.75 -2.24
CA VAL A 145 -19.55 -1.05 -1.89
C VAL A 145 -19.14 -0.32 -0.60
N LEU A 146 -19.48 0.96 -0.46
CA LEU A 146 -19.18 1.77 0.71
C LEU A 146 -19.88 1.26 1.98
N ALA A 147 -21.16 0.86 1.86
CA ALA A 147 -21.90 0.26 2.97
C ALA A 147 -21.25 -1.05 3.42
N GLN A 148 -20.86 -1.91 2.48
CA GLN A 148 -20.20 -3.18 2.78
C GLN A 148 -18.80 -2.98 3.37
N GLU A 149 -18.04 -2.00 2.89
CA GLU A 149 -16.74 -1.61 3.46
C GLU A 149 -16.86 -1.22 4.93
N THR A 150 -17.91 -0.47 5.29
CA THR A 150 -18.18 -0.08 6.67
C THR A 150 -18.42 -1.29 7.54
N ILE A 151 -19.26 -2.23 7.10
CA ILE A 151 -19.55 -3.48 7.81
C ILE A 151 -18.25 -4.30 8.02
N SER A 152 -17.43 -4.44 6.98
CA SER A 152 -16.16 -5.20 7.05
C SER A 152 -15.19 -4.56 8.03
N ARG A 153 -15.12 -3.24 8.07
CA ARG A 153 -14.29 -2.48 9.00
C ARG A 153 -14.73 -2.65 10.45
N ASP A 154 -16.02 -2.59 10.70
CA ASP A 154 -16.56 -2.74 12.05
C ASP A 154 -16.39 -4.17 12.58
N LYS A 155 -16.56 -5.19 11.73
CA LYS A 155 -16.24 -6.58 12.08
C LYS A 155 -14.78 -6.74 12.52
N ARG A 156 -13.81 -6.12 11.79
CA ARG A 156 -12.39 -6.19 12.19
C ARG A 156 -12.13 -5.53 13.54
N LYS A 157 -12.78 -4.38 13.82
CA LYS A 157 -12.65 -3.72 15.14
C LYS A 157 -13.14 -4.60 16.27
N LEU A 158 -14.26 -5.29 16.08
CA LEU A 158 -14.82 -6.21 17.10
C LEU A 158 -13.87 -7.37 17.36
N LEU A 159 -13.31 -7.99 16.30
CA LEU A 159 -12.33 -9.08 16.45
C LEU A 159 -11.10 -8.66 17.27
N TYR A 160 -10.60 -7.44 17.07
CA TYR A 160 -9.44 -6.95 17.85
C TYR A 160 -9.81 -6.67 19.31
N ALA A 161 -11.00 -6.14 19.58
CA ALA A 161 -11.46 -5.90 20.93
C ALA A 161 -11.66 -7.19 21.74
N GLU A 162 -12.07 -8.30 21.10
CA GLU A 162 -12.21 -9.61 21.75
C GLU A 162 -10.86 -10.25 22.10
N VAL A 163 -9.79 -9.91 21.41
CA VAL A 163 -8.44 -10.46 21.67
C VAL A 163 -7.72 -9.73 22.80
N GLU A 164 -8.06 -8.45 23.05
CA GLU A 164 -7.46 -7.62 24.09
C GLU A 164 -8.13 -7.80 25.48
N GLY A 165 -9.27 -8.49 25.59
CA GLY A 165 -9.99 -8.78 26.83
C GLY A 165 -9.73 -10.18 27.34
#